data_22d351ecc5f7b7886baba6d4a4b4022b
#
_entry.id   22d351ecc5f7b7886baba6d4a4b4022b
#
_cell.length_a   1.000
_cell.length_b   1.000
_cell.length_c   1.000
_cell.angle_alpha   90.00
_cell.angle_beta   90.00
_cell.angle_gamma   90.00
#
_symmetry.space_group_name_H-M   'P 1'
#
loop_
_entity.id
_entity.type
_entity.pdbx_description
1 polymer ?
#
loop_
_entity_poly.entity_id
_entity_poly.type
_entity_poly.pdbx_seq_one_letter_code
_entity_poly.pdbx_strand_id
1 'polypeptide(L)'
;MCCVRKNKQQMNRIFNILLCLCLTALLTACIREDRSDCHNTIIYLDYTADGTQSVIREYVEDIDLYIFDKSGHRLLNYSMEELPDGSVKLNLKPDEYTIIAVANAYNNTYVNESAANRRDEFYLQHPDWNQAGDMVPMHDHNYIGELKITITHRDIRHCDTLMFRSAHVNMDIQIEGLTAPASAAATRADIPYTLRIEQSNARINFYNQLTA
;
A
#
# COMPACT_ATOMS: atom_id res chain seq x y z
N MET A 1 -9.93 7.32 -83.77
CA MET A 1 -10.69 7.52 -82.45
C MET A 1 -10.53 6.36 -81.47
N CYS A 2 -9.55 5.48 -81.62
CA CYS A 2 -9.39 4.28 -80.76
C CYS A 2 -8.34 4.36 -79.63
N CYS A 3 -7.45 5.38 -79.67
CA CYS A 3 -6.33 5.46 -78.74
C CYS A 3 -6.69 6.13 -77.34
N VAL A 4 -7.71 6.98 -77.32
CA VAL A 4 -8.13 7.73 -76.10
C VAL A 4 -8.90 6.85 -75.09
N ARG A 5 -9.57 5.80 -75.60
CA ARG A 5 -10.34 4.90 -74.71
C ARG A 5 -9.46 3.94 -73.87
N LYS A 6 -8.31 3.50 -74.43
CA LYS A 6 -7.38 2.62 -73.68
C LYS A 6 -6.70 3.32 -72.48
N ASN A 7 -6.35 4.58 -72.63
CA ASN A 7 -5.71 5.33 -71.57
C ASN A 7 -6.64 5.59 -70.35
N LYS A 8 -7.92 5.82 -70.59
CA LYS A 8 -8.91 6.07 -69.52
C LYS A 8 -9.18 4.82 -68.72
N GLN A 9 -9.19 3.66 -69.34
CA GLN A 9 -9.42 2.37 -68.70
C GLN A 9 -8.20 1.93 -67.87
N GLN A 10 -6.99 2.23 -68.33
CA GLN A 10 -5.75 1.95 -67.61
C GLN A 10 -5.59 2.87 -66.41
N MET A 11 -5.95 4.14 -66.53
CA MET A 11 -5.93 5.13 -65.47
C MET A 11 -6.94 4.77 -64.35
N ASN A 12 -8.12 4.31 -64.67
CA ASN A 12 -9.10 3.83 -63.69
C ASN A 12 -8.63 2.58 -62.93
N ARG A 13 -7.90 1.67 -63.60
CA ARG A 13 -7.33 0.48 -62.96
C ARG A 13 -6.23 0.87 -61.95
N ILE A 14 -5.34 1.81 -62.32
CA ILE A 14 -4.29 2.29 -61.46
C ILE A 14 -4.89 3.02 -60.24
N PHE A 15 -5.92 3.85 -60.48
CA PHE A 15 -6.61 4.56 -59.40
C PHE A 15 -7.29 3.59 -58.41
N ASN A 16 -7.95 2.53 -58.92
CA ASN A 16 -8.56 1.53 -58.04
C ASN A 16 -7.54 0.72 -57.26
N ILE A 17 -6.39 0.39 -57.84
CA ILE A 17 -5.29 -0.30 -57.14
C ILE A 17 -4.71 0.59 -56.04
N LEU A 18 -4.48 1.89 -56.31
CA LEU A 18 -4.01 2.84 -55.35
C LEU A 18 -5.02 3.03 -54.21
N LEU A 19 -6.31 3.11 -54.53
CA LEU A 19 -7.38 3.26 -53.54
C LEU A 19 -7.45 2.01 -52.63
N CYS A 20 -7.35 0.81 -53.19
CA CYS A 20 -7.30 -0.43 -52.43
C CYS A 20 -6.05 -0.50 -51.53
N LEU A 21 -4.89 -0.07 -52.02
CA LEU A 21 -3.65 -0.01 -51.22
C LEU A 21 -3.76 1.01 -50.05
N CYS A 22 -4.36 2.17 -50.30
CA CYS A 22 -4.63 3.13 -49.24
C CYS A 22 -5.63 2.61 -48.21
N LEU A 23 -6.70 1.94 -48.64
CA LEU A 23 -7.67 1.33 -47.70
C LEU A 23 -7.04 0.22 -46.85
N THR A 24 -6.19 -0.64 -47.44
CA THR A 24 -5.48 -1.68 -46.69
C THR A 24 -4.46 -1.10 -45.71
N ALA A 25 -3.77 -0.01 -46.05
CA ALA A 25 -2.85 0.70 -45.17
C ALA A 25 -3.59 1.33 -43.99
N LEU A 26 -4.82 1.82 -44.18
CA LEU A 26 -5.66 2.36 -43.09
C LEU A 26 -6.19 1.25 -42.17
N LEU A 27 -6.39 0.05 -42.68
CA LEU A 27 -6.85 -1.10 -41.87
C LEU A 27 -5.72 -1.74 -41.06
N THR A 28 -4.47 -1.53 -41.44
CA THR A 28 -3.28 -1.99 -40.68
C THR A 28 -2.76 -0.97 -39.68
N ALA A 29 -3.38 0.21 -39.55
CA ALA A 29 -3.19 1.05 -38.38
C ALA A 29 -3.78 0.26 -37.20
N CYS A 30 -3.01 -0.67 -36.68
CA CYS A 30 -3.27 -1.25 -35.37
C CYS A 30 -3.51 -0.11 -34.42
N ILE A 31 -4.73 0.03 -33.96
CA ILE A 31 -5.04 0.78 -32.76
C ILE A 31 -4.21 0.05 -31.69
N ARG A 32 -3.02 0.52 -31.42
CA ARG A 32 -2.33 0.21 -30.19
C ARG A 32 -3.18 0.87 -29.13
N GLU A 33 -4.11 0.10 -28.59
CA GLU A 33 -4.73 0.47 -27.34
C GLU A 33 -3.59 0.75 -26.38
N ASP A 34 -3.45 1.98 -25.97
CA ASP A 34 -2.55 2.33 -24.87
C ASP A 34 -3.10 1.64 -23.63
N ARG A 35 -2.52 0.47 -23.32
CA ARG A 35 -2.88 -0.32 -22.14
C ARG A 35 -2.06 0.12 -20.92
N SER A 36 -1.40 1.27 -20.97
CA SER A 36 -0.66 1.81 -19.83
C SER A 36 -1.58 2.03 -18.62
N ASP A 37 -2.86 2.35 -18.87
CA ASP A 37 -3.89 2.51 -17.84
C ASP A 37 -4.59 1.19 -17.46
N CYS A 38 -4.27 0.07 -18.11
CA CYS A 38 -4.86 -1.22 -17.76
C CYS A 38 -4.19 -1.82 -16.55
N HIS A 39 -4.78 -1.60 -15.39
CA HIS A 39 -4.38 -2.27 -14.15
C HIS A 39 -4.71 -3.76 -14.23
N ASN A 40 -3.71 -4.61 -14.04
CA ASN A 40 -3.90 -6.06 -14.01
C ASN A 40 -4.05 -6.62 -12.59
N THR A 41 -3.82 -5.81 -11.58
CA THR A 41 -3.90 -6.21 -10.17
C THR A 41 -4.75 -5.23 -9.39
N ILE A 42 -5.75 -5.74 -8.69
CA ILE A 42 -6.63 -4.95 -7.81
C ILE A 42 -6.50 -5.53 -6.42
N ILE A 43 -6.10 -4.71 -5.46
CA ILE A 43 -5.95 -5.10 -4.06
C ILE A 43 -7.00 -4.36 -3.26
N TYR A 44 -7.94 -5.09 -2.71
CA TYR A 44 -8.87 -4.58 -1.71
C TYR A 44 -8.16 -4.48 -0.37
N LEU A 45 -8.46 -3.44 0.38
CA LEU A 45 -7.90 -3.22 1.71
C LEU A 45 -9.00 -3.42 2.72
N ASP A 46 -8.76 -4.23 3.75
CA ASP A 46 -9.76 -4.50 4.76
C ASP A 46 -9.18 -4.64 6.16
N TYR A 47 -9.99 -4.26 7.15
CA TYR A 47 -9.73 -4.45 8.57
C TYR A 47 -11.04 -4.76 9.28
N THR A 48 -11.10 -5.91 9.95
CA THR A 48 -12.32 -6.37 10.63
C THR A 48 -12.20 -6.32 12.15
N ALA A 49 -11.09 -5.84 12.69
CA ALA A 49 -10.73 -6.03 14.09
C ALA A 49 -10.87 -7.52 14.48
N ASP A 50 -11.65 -7.83 15.51
CA ASP A 50 -11.96 -9.21 15.90
C ASP A 50 -13.35 -9.67 15.41
N GLY A 51 -13.96 -8.87 14.52
CA GLY A 51 -15.30 -9.11 13.98
C GLY A 51 -15.30 -9.71 12.58
N THR A 52 -16.48 -9.68 11.96
CA THR A 52 -16.72 -10.17 10.59
C THR A 52 -17.05 -9.05 9.59
N GLN A 53 -17.29 -7.85 10.09
CA GLN A 53 -17.62 -6.68 9.27
C GLN A 53 -16.39 -5.78 9.12
N SER A 54 -16.24 -5.18 7.96
CA SER A 54 -15.19 -4.20 7.71
C SER A 54 -15.41 -2.96 8.56
N VAL A 55 -14.39 -2.59 9.30
CA VAL A 55 -14.31 -1.36 10.11
C VAL A 55 -13.11 -0.50 9.70
N ILE A 56 -12.54 -0.76 8.54
CA ILE A 56 -11.32 -0.10 8.07
C ILE A 56 -11.45 1.43 8.08
N ARG A 57 -12.57 1.97 7.66
CA ARG A 57 -12.80 3.42 7.61
C ARG A 57 -12.94 4.11 8.97
N GLU A 58 -13.08 3.33 10.03
CA GLU A 58 -13.16 3.84 11.40
C GLU A 58 -11.77 3.96 12.05
N TYR A 59 -10.80 3.19 11.54
CA TYR A 59 -9.50 3.02 12.17
C TYR A 59 -8.31 3.40 11.29
N VAL A 60 -8.47 3.37 9.97
CA VAL A 60 -7.38 3.61 9.02
C VAL A 60 -7.61 4.94 8.29
N GLU A 61 -6.65 5.84 8.39
CA GLU A 61 -6.71 7.18 7.79
C GLU A 61 -5.79 7.27 6.57
N ASP A 62 -4.52 6.95 6.73
CA ASP A 62 -3.51 6.96 5.68
C ASP A 62 -2.90 5.58 5.47
N ILE A 63 -2.29 5.34 4.34
CA ILE A 63 -1.68 4.05 4.02
C ILE A 63 -0.41 4.26 3.20
N ASP A 64 0.67 3.62 3.63
CA ASP A 64 1.87 3.40 2.87
C ASP A 64 1.92 1.95 2.36
N LEU A 65 2.05 1.78 1.05
CA LEU A 65 2.10 0.49 0.41
C LEU A 65 3.50 0.22 -0.13
N TYR A 66 4.09 -0.91 0.25
CA TYR A 66 5.43 -1.34 -0.16
C TYR A 66 5.33 -2.65 -0.94
N ILE A 67 5.92 -2.69 -2.13
CA ILE A 67 5.91 -3.87 -3.00
C ILE A 67 7.32 -4.41 -3.11
N PHE A 68 7.48 -5.67 -2.71
CA PHE A 68 8.74 -6.39 -2.73
C PHE A 68 8.69 -7.52 -3.77
N ASP A 69 9.83 -7.78 -4.41
CA ASP A 69 10.01 -8.97 -5.24
C ASP A 69 10.16 -10.23 -4.39
N LYS A 70 10.27 -11.39 -5.04
CA LYS A 70 10.49 -12.69 -4.38
C LYS A 70 11.77 -12.78 -3.56
N SER A 71 12.75 -11.92 -3.84
CA SER A 71 14.02 -11.85 -3.10
C SER A 71 13.92 -10.90 -1.90
N GLY A 72 12.78 -10.25 -1.71
CA GLY A 72 12.54 -9.28 -0.66
C GLY A 72 13.10 -7.89 -0.95
N HIS A 73 13.51 -7.57 -2.19
CA HIS A 73 13.91 -6.22 -2.55
C HIS A 73 12.69 -5.36 -2.85
N ARG A 74 12.72 -4.11 -2.36
CA ARG A 74 11.67 -3.13 -2.64
C ARG A 74 11.70 -2.72 -4.10
N LEU A 75 10.57 -2.87 -4.78
CA LEU A 75 10.38 -2.45 -6.16
C LEU A 75 9.70 -1.08 -6.25
N LEU A 76 8.65 -0.89 -5.47
CA LEU A 76 7.79 0.29 -5.50
C LEU A 76 7.29 0.59 -4.10
N ASN A 77 6.98 1.86 -3.84
CA ASN A 77 6.19 2.30 -2.71
C ASN A 77 5.18 3.35 -3.15
N TYR A 78 4.05 3.38 -2.48
CA TYR A 78 2.97 4.35 -2.68
C TYR A 78 2.51 4.85 -1.32
N SER A 79 2.47 6.17 -1.14
CA SER A 79 1.83 6.80 0.01
C SER A 79 0.47 7.33 -0.41
N MET A 80 -0.53 7.10 0.41
CA MET A 80 -1.90 7.54 0.21
C MET A 80 -2.34 8.28 1.47
N GLU A 81 -2.52 9.58 1.36
CA GLU A 81 -2.96 10.45 2.46
C GLU A 81 -4.40 10.17 2.90
N GLU A 82 -5.18 9.49 2.07
CA GLU A 82 -6.54 9.08 2.34
C GLU A 82 -6.75 7.64 1.90
N LEU A 83 -7.60 6.92 2.64
CA LEU A 83 -7.98 5.57 2.27
C LEU A 83 -8.66 5.54 0.89
N PRO A 84 -8.12 4.82 -0.10
CA PRO A 84 -8.69 4.78 -1.43
C PRO A 84 -10.10 4.17 -1.41
N ASP A 85 -10.96 4.61 -2.33
CA ASP A 85 -12.32 4.08 -2.47
C ASP A 85 -12.31 2.61 -2.91
N GLY A 86 -12.12 1.73 -1.91
CA GLY A 86 -12.29 0.29 -2.00
C GLY A 86 -11.07 -0.49 -2.47
N SER A 87 -10.15 0.05 -3.27
CA SER A 87 -9.03 -0.76 -3.78
C SER A 87 -7.85 0.02 -4.33
N VAL A 88 -6.67 -0.57 -4.25
CA VAL A 88 -5.46 -0.10 -4.92
C VAL A 88 -5.31 -0.84 -6.24
N LYS A 89 -5.08 -0.09 -7.31
CA LYS A 89 -4.91 -0.63 -8.66
C LYS A 89 -3.45 -0.56 -9.08
N LEU A 90 -2.89 -1.70 -9.45
CA LEU A 90 -1.48 -1.84 -9.81
C LEU A 90 -1.33 -2.47 -11.20
N ASN A 91 -0.20 -2.20 -11.85
CA ASN A 91 0.20 -2.87 -13.08
C ASN A 91 1.52 -3.61 -12.81
N LEU A 92 1.42 -4.89 -12.46
CA LEU A 92 2.54 -5.74 -12.10
C LEU A 92 2.92 -6.67 -13.26
N LYS A 93 4.22 -6.93 -13.41
CA LYS A 93 4.73 -7.92 -14.37
C LYS A 93 4.50 -9.34 -13.84
N PRO A 94 4.55 -10.38 -14.69
CA PRO A 94 4.55 -11.76 -14.20
C PRO A 94 5.75 -12.01 -13.27
N ASP A 95 5.49 -12.23 -12.00
CA ASP A 95 6.46 -12.60 -10.94
C ASP A 95 5.69 -12.87 -9.64
N GLU A 96 6.44 -13.19 -8.58
CA GLU A 96 5.94 -13.31 -7.20
C GLU A 96 6.23 -12.02 -6.43
N TYR A 97 5.22 -11.53 -5.73
CA TYR A 97 5.30 -10.28 -4.96
C TYR A 97 4.84 -10.49 -3.53
N THR A 98 5.51 -9.79 -2.63
CA THR A 98 5.01 -9.54 -1.27
C THR A 98 4.64 -8.06 -1.18
N ILE A 99 3.40 -7.80 -0.79
CA ILE A 99 2.88 -6.45 -0.61
C ILE A 99 2.63 -6.24 0.86
N ILE A 100 3.25 -5.21 1.42
CA ILE A 100 3.06 -4.78 2.80
C ILE A 100 2.35 -3.44 2.78
N ALA A 101 1.28 -3.33 3.56
CA ALA A 101 0.62 -2.07 3.82
C ALA A 101 0.85 -1.68 5.29
N VAL A 102 1.22 -0.44 5.50
CA VAL A 102 1.35 0.19 6.82
C VAL A 102 0.34 1.32 6.86
N ALA A 103 -0.45 1.38 7.91
CA ALA A 103 -1.44 2.44 8.08
C ALA A 103 -1.19 3.24 9.35
N ASN A 104 -1.54 4.52 9.31
CA ASN A 104 -1.46 5.49 10.40
C ASN A 104 -0.03 5.69 10.93
N ALA A 105 0.97 5.76 10.06
CA ALA A 105 2.36 6.01 10.42
C ALA A 105 2.76 7.45 10.07
N TYR A 106 2.23 8.46 10.79
CA TYR A 106 2.32 9.86 10.38
C TYR A 106 2.84 10.85 11.44
N ASN A 107 2.59 10.66 12.73
CA ASN A 107 2.97 11.62 13.77
C ASN A 107 4.06 11.10 14.72
N ASN A 108 3.75 10.02 15.42
CA ASN A 108 4.60 9.42 16.46
C ASN A 108 5.21 8.09 16.00
N THR A 109 5.02 7.75 14.75
CA THR A 109 5.61 6.55 14.13
C THR A 109 6.06 6.90 12.72
N TYR A 110 7.19 6.38 12.32
CA TYR A 110 7.65 6.47 10.93
C TYR A 110 8.27 5.15 10.47
N VAL A 111 8.28 4.98 9.16
CA VAL A 111 8.99 3.87 8.50
C VAL A 111 10.38 4.33 8.09
N ASN A 112 11.40 3.52 8.33
CA ASN A 112 12.80 3.84 8.02
C ASN A 112 13.15 3.72 6.51
N GLU A 113 12.33 4.25 5.64
CA GLU A 113 12.40 4.07 4.17
C GLU A 113 13.74 4.43 3.55
N SER A 114 14.38 5.51 4.03
CA SER A 114 15.60 6.04 3.42
C SER A 114 16.81 5.12 3.58
N ALA A 115 16.79 4.27 4.60
CA ALA A 115 17.89 3.37 4.94
C ALA A 115 17.64 1.92 4.49
N ALA A 116 16.40 1.59 4.09
CA ALA A 116 15.97 0.23 3.85
C ALA A 116 15.68 -0.01 2.36
N ASN A 117 16.14 -1.12 1.83
CA ASN A 117 15.82 -1.58 0.48
C ASN A 117 15.31 -3.01 0.44
N ARG A 118 15.54 -3.77 1.48
CA ARG A 118 15.06 -5.13 1.66
C ARG A 118 14.01 -5.18 2.75
N ARG A 119 13.03 -6.08 2.61
CA ARG A 119 11.92 -6.23 3.57
C ARG A 119 12.39 -6.40 5.02
N ASP A 120 13.47 -7.14 5.24
CA ASP A 120 14.03 -7.42 6.55
C ASP A 120 14.74 -6.21 7.22
N GLU A 121 14.99 -5.16 6.44
CA GLU A 121 15.57 -3.91 6.92
C GLU A 121 14.51 -2.89 7.34
N PHE A 122 13.23 -3.10 6.93
CA PHE A 122 12.14 -2.18 7.22
C PHE A 122 11.56 -2.37 8.62
N TYR A 123 11.34 -1.26 9.27
CA TYR A 123 10.66 -1.23 10.57
C TYR A 123 9.92 0.08 10.80
N LEU A 124 8.91 0.03 11.65
CA LEU A 124 8.23 1.17 12.22
C LEU A 124 8.88 1.48 13.56
N GLN A 125 9.12 2.74 13.84
CA GLN A 125 9.67 3.19 15.12
C GLN A 125 9.19 4.59 15.48
N HIS A 126 9.25 4.91 16.76
CA HIS A 126 9.05 6.27 17.24
C HIS A 126 10.23 7.16 16.82
N PRO A 127 10.02 8.44 16.44
CA PRO A 127 11.10 9.36 16.05
C PRO A 127 12.20 9.49 17.10
N ASP A 128 11.83 9.49 18.37
CA ASP A 128 12.76 9.66 19.50
C ASP A 128 13.37 8.35 20.00
N TRP A 129 13.20 7.24 19.27
CA TRP A 129 13.70 5.92 19.68
C TRP A 129 15.16 5.93 20.16
N ASN A 130 16.02 6.63 19.43
CA ASN A 130 17.45 6.69 19.75
C ASN A 130 17.83 7.81 20.75
N GLN A 131 16.88 8.66 21.12
CA GLN A 131 17.11 9.88 21.93
C GLN A 131 16.45 9.81 23.29
N ALA A 132 15.38 9.05 23.41
CA ALA A 132 14.55 9.02 24.62
C ALA A 132 15.13 8.15 25.75
N GLY A 133 16.29 7.54 25.55
CA GLY A 133 16.85 6.58 26.51
C GLY A 133 15.94 5.36 26.62
N ASP A 134 15.43 5.09 27.82
CA ASP A 134 14.62 3.88 28.06
C ASP A 134 13.11 4.10 27.88
N MET A 135 12.67 5.29 27.47
CA MET A 135 11.24 5.60 27.36
C MET A 135 10.95 6.38 26.07
N VAL A 136 9.91 5.95 25.35
CA VAL A 136 9.34 6.67 24.23
C VAL A 136 7.88 7.04 24.53
N PRO A 137 7.39 8.15 24.01
CA PRO A 137 5.97 8.50 24.10
C PRO A 137 5.08 7.47 23.38
N MET A 138 3.79 7.69 23.45
CA MET A 138 2.81 6.84 22.76
C MET A 138 3.03 6.88 21.24
N HIS A 139 3.00 5.70 20.61
CA HIS A 139 2.98 5.54 19.18
C HIS A 139 1.62 5.91 18.57
N ASP A 140 1.61 6.11 17.25
CA ASP A 140 0.36 6.12 16.50
C ASP A 140 -0.30 4.73 16.55
N HIS A 141 -1.60 4.68 16.32
CA HIS A 141 -2.35 3.44 16.23
C HIS A 141 -2.10 2.78 14.87
N ASN A 142 -0.94 2.15 14.73
CA ASN A 142 -0.51 1.56 13.48
C ASN A 142 -1.20 0.24 13.18
N TYR A 143 -1.41 -0.01 11.89
CA TYR A 143 -1.90 -1.27 11.36
C TYR A 143 -0.96 -1.76 10.27
N ILE A 144 -0.71 -3.06 10.22
CA ILE A 144 0.14 -3.69 9.21
C ILE A 144 -0.64 -4.81 8.54
N GLY A 145 -0.58 -4.85 7.21
CA GLY A 145 -1.12 -5.92 6.40
C GLY A 145 -0.06 -6.54 5.50
N GLU A 146 -0.15 -7.83 5.24
CA GLU A 146 0.70 -8.56 4.30
C GLU A 146 -0.16 -9.33 3.32
N LEU A 147 0.21 -9.23 2.03
CA LEU A 147 -0.38 -10.02 0.96
C LEU A 147 0.74 -10.57 0.07
N LYS A 148 0.70 -11.88 -0.20
CA LYS A 148 1.58 -12.53 -1.18
C LYS A 148 0.76 -12.90 -2.40
N ILE A 149 1.20 -12.46 -3.57
CA ILE A 149 0.53 -12.72 -4.84
C ILE A 149 1.52 -13.24 -5.88
N THR A 150 1.01 -14.06 -6.79
CA THR A 150 1.75 -14.52 -7.96
C THR A 150 1.03 -14.08 -9.22
N ILE A 151 1.66 -13.24 -10.01
CA ILE A 151 1.16 -12.81 -11.31
C ILE A 151 1.72 -13.75 -12.36
N THR A 152 0.88 -14.56 -12.99
CA THR A 152 1.30 -15.52 -13.99
C THR A 152 1.30 -14.94 -15.40
N HIS A 153 0.31 -14.10 -15.70
CA HIS A 153 0.13 -13.46 -17.02
C HIS A 153 -0.28 -12.01 -16.87
N ARG A 154 0.24 -11.16 -17.74
CA ARG A 154 -0.04 -9.72 -17.72
C ARG A 154 -1.48 -9.37 -18.10
N ASP A 155 -2.09 -10.22 -18.92
CA ASP A 155 -3.44 -10.00 -19.46
C ASP A 155 -4.55 -10.57 -18.57
N ILE A 156 -4.19 -11.24 -17.47
CA ILE A 156 -5.14 -11.79 -16.51
C ILE A 156 -5.24 -10.81 -15.34
N ARG A 157 -6.48 -10.44 -15.03
CA ARG A 157 -6.76 -9.59 -13.85
C ARG A 157 -6.70 -10.43 -12.59
N HIS A 158 -5.88 -9.99 -11.65
CA HIS A 158 -5.76 -10.53 -10.31
C HIS A 158 -6.51 -9.61 -9.33
N CYS A 159 -7.35 -10.20 -8.49
CA CYS A 159 -8.05 -9.49 -7.41
C CYS A 159 -7.79 -10.22 -6.11
N ASP A 160 -7.35 -9.51 -5.09
CA ASP A 160 -7.10 -10.09 -3.78
C ASP A 160 -7.37 -9.05 -2.68
N THR A 161 -7.41 -9.51 -1.42
CA THR A 161 -7.66 -8.64 -0.26
C THR A 161 -6.48 -8.68 0.69
N LEU A 162 -5.93 -7.50 0.99
CA LEU A 162 -4.94 -7.30 2.02
C LEU A 162 -5.66 -6.98 3.33
N MET A 163 -5.52 -7.89 4.30
CA MET A 163 -6.11 -7.74 5.62
C MET A 163 -5.13 -7.05 6.56
N PHE A 164 -5.55 -5.94 7.15
CA PHE A 164 -4.79 -5.29 8.21
C PHE A 164 -4.93 -6.02 9.54
N ARG A 165 -3.91 -5.90 10.35
CA ARG A 165 -3.87 -6.29 11.75
C ARG A 165 -3.36 -5.13 12.58
N SER A 166 -3.87 -4.96 13.79
CA SER A 166 -3.35 -3.98 14.74
C SER A 166 -1.88 -4.30 15.05
N ALA A 167 -1.05 -3.27 14.97
CA ALA A 167 0.36 -3.32 15.39
C ALA A 167 0.55 -2.65 16.77
N HIS A 168 -0.53 -2.32 17.46
CA HIS A 168 -0.55 -1.71 18.78
C HIS A 168 -1.49 -2.46 19.71
N VAL A 169 -1.31 -2.26 21.00
CA VAL A 169 -2.19 -2.81 22.05
C VAL A 169 -2.67 -1.65 22.90
N ASN A 170 -3.98 -1.56 23.09
CA ASN A 170 -4.57 -0.66 24.08
C ASN A 170 -4.68 -1.40 25.41
N MET A 171 -4.24 -0.75 26.49
CA MET A 171 -4.28 -1.29 27.83
C MET A 171 -4.99 -0.33 28.77
N ASP A 172 -6.11 -0.78 29.31
CA ASP A 172 -6.80 -0.08 30.39
C ASP A 172 -6.42 -0.71 31.72
N ILE A 173 -5.85 0.11 32.63
CA ILE A 173 -5.40 -0.36 33.93
C ILE A 173 -6.22 0.31 35.01
N GLN A 174 -7.00 -0.48 35.73
CA GLN A 174 -7.72 -0.07 36.94
C GLN A 174 -6.95 -0.53 38.16
N ILE A 175 -6.57 0.43 39.04
CA ILE A 175 -5.87 0.15 40.26
C ILE A 175 -6.82 0.44 41.42
N GLU A 176 -7.14 -0.58 42.21
CA GLU A 176 -8.01 -0.46 43.40
C GLU A 176 -7.17 -0.47 44.69
N GLY A 177 -7.73 0.09 45.75
CA GLY A 177 -7.11 0.06 47.08
C GLY A 177 -6.04 1.12 47.35
N LEU A 178 -5.82 2.04 46.39
CA LEU A 178 -4.96 3.20 46.64
C LEU A 178 -5.68 4.19 47.56
N THR A 179 -5.15 4.39 48.74
CA THR A 179 -5.62 5.45 49.66
C THR A 179 -5.10 6.79 49.14
N ALA A 180 -6.00 7.69 48.81
CA ALA A 180 -5.62 9.06 48.48
C ALA A 180 -4.91 9.70 49.70
N PRO A 181 -3.86 10.53 49.50
CA PRO A 181 -3.28 11.30 50.58
C PRO A 181 -4.36 12.15 51.22
N ALA A 182 -4.33 12.23 52.54
CA ALA A 182 -5.38 12.81 53.39
C ALA A 182 -5.62 14.33 53.20
N SER A 183 -4.96 14.99 52.26
CA SER A 183 -5.18 16.40 51.95
C SER A 183 -6.13 16.55 50.75
N ALA A 184 -7.28 17.18 50.98
CA ALA A 184 -8.28 17.51 49.97
C ALA A 184 -7.79 18.49 48.87
N ALA A 185 -6.51 18.82 48.84
CA ALA A 185 -5.84 19.73 47.92
C ALA A 185 -4.80 19.00 47.04
N ALA A 186 -4.75 17.66 47.03
CA ALA A 186 -3.82 16.93 46.21
C ALA A 186 -4.13 17.17 44.72
N THR A 187 -3.25 17.88 44.05
CA THR A 187 -3.28 18.02 42.59
C THR A 187 -2.82 16.72 41.95
N ARG A 188 -3.08 16.54 40.64
CA ARG A 188 -2.66 15.37 39.87
C ARG A 188 -1.15 15.08 39.98
N ALA A 189 -0.34 16.09 40.37
CA ALA A 189 1.10 16.00 40.62
C ALA A 189 1.46 15.34 41.97
N ASP A 190 0.51 15.19 42.89
CA ASP A 190 0.76 14.66 44.23
C ASP A 190 0.44 13.17 44.38
N ILE A 191 0.18 12.46 43.29
CA ILE A 191 -0.07 11.01 43.32
C ILE A 191 1.28 10.31 43.51
N PRO A 192 1.53 9.64 44.64
CA PRO A 192 2.84 9.06 44.95
C PRO A 192 3.10 7.72 44.26
N TYR A 193 2.35 7.43 43.18
CA TYR A 193 2.45 6.18 42.47
C TYR A 193 2.84 6.43 41.01
N THR A 194 3.80 5.66 40.53
CA THR A 194 4.22 5.65 39.13
C THR A 194 3.95 4.27 38.56
N LEU A 195 3.13 4.19 37.51
CA LEU A 195 2.99 2.99 36.74
C LEU A 195 4.06 3.00 35.68
N ARG A 196 4.88 1.95 35.64
CA ARG A 196 5.89 1.74 34.60
C ARG A 196 5.59 0.44 33.88
N ILE A 197 5.50 0.51 32.55
CA ILE A 197 5.39 -0.65 31.68
C ILE A 197 6.77 -0.87 31.09
N GLU A 198 7.38 -2.01 31.38
CA GLU A 198 8.71 -2.36 30.88
C GLU A 198 8.60 -3.35 29.72
N GLN A 199 9.63 -3.36 28.87
CA GLN A 199 9.71 -4.25 27.70
C GLN A 199 8.54 -4.05 26.71
N SER A 200 7.95 -2.86 26.70
CA SER A 200 7.03 -2.49 25.62
C SER A 200 7.82 -2.18 24.35
N ASN A 201 7.20 -2.42 23.20
CA ASN A 201 7.89 -2.28 21.94
C ASN A 201 7.76 -0.86 21.41
N ALA A 202 8.89 -0.28 21.07
CA ALA A 202 8.93 0.97 20.36
C ALA A 202 9.31 0.77 18.89
N ARG A 203 9.52 -0.48 18.46
CA ARG A 203 9.97 -0.82 17.11
C ARG A 203 9.42 -2.16 16.64
N ILE A 204 8.83 -2.17 15.45
CA ILE A 204 8.19 -3.34 14.83
C ILE A 204 8.70 -3.48 13.40
N ASN A 205 9.16 -4.66 13.01
CA ASN A 205 9.58 -4.93 11.65
C ASN A 205 8.40 -5.24 10.71
N PHE A 206 8.65 -5.31 9.41
CA PHE A 206 7.64 -5.63 8.40
C PHE A 206 7.17 -7.10 8.39
N TYR A 207 7.57 -7.89 9.36
CA TYR A 207 7.00 -9.21 9.66
C TYR A 207 6.03 -9.15 10.86
N ASN A 208 5.72 -7.94 11.33
CA ASN A 208 4.95 -7.69 12.55
C ASN A 208 5.57 -8.37 13.78
N GLN A 209 6.89 -8.32 13.85
CA GLN A 209 7.68 -8.86 14.95
C GLN A 209 8.40 -7.72 15.65
N LEU A 210 8.56 -7.91 16.94
CA LEU A 210 9.30 -7.00 17.78
C LEU A 210 10.78 -7.07 17.47
N THR A 211 11.42 -5.93 17.34
CA THR A 211 12.87 -5.85 17.18
C THR A 211 13.49 -5.12 18.37
N ALA A 212 14.57 -5.66 18.88
CA ALA A 212 15.35 -5.03 19.95
C ALA A 212 16.07 -3.77 19.43
#